data_40b9a492a474669793c6fe0cd15c772c
#
_entry.id   40b9a492a474669793c6fe0cd15c772c
#
_cell.length_a   1.000
_cell.length_b   1.000
_cell.length_c   1.000
_cell.angle_alpha   90.00
_cell.angle_beta   90.00
_cell.angle_gamma   90.00
#
_symmetry.space_group_name_H-M   'P 1'
#
loop_
_entity.id
_entity.type
_entity.pdbx_description
1 polymer ?
#
loop_
_entity_poly.entity_id
_entity_poly.type
_entity_poly.pdbx_seq_one_letter_code
_entity_poly.pdbx_strand_id
1 'polypeptide(L)'
;VPTLNANSNIGINSGRVIDPFTNTFEERSIESNQIGAQAGVPLFSGLQIHNSIKANKMAFMASQQDLEVTRNNIALSISNLYLQALLAQQLLEVAESQLDITQTQVSRTEKLVNAGALSLDNLLNLKAQMGNEELNVINARNNSINSLINLALLLQLPEPEKFSIVKVTRLDPGLQLDADIQGVYSSAERNQPQVRASELRMEQAKYSLAAAKGARSPRITAFANLSTVYASTNQRIIDPLNPIFGGEVPIGYVQGNASQVVVRPSISYDTEVVPRFNQFNNNFGYGVGLNLTVPILNNWQVNTQIRRAKNSMLLADLQYQTTKNQLFTDVARAVTDYKAAWSRVQANDRNIEAQRASFSFSQARFDQGLLNAIDYLNTKNRLQIAEANLLQAKYELLFRAKILDFYLGKPIILE
;
A
#
# COMPACT_ATOMS: atom_id res chain seq x y z
N VAL A 1 -12.67 9.48 -24.66
CA VAL A 1 -11.46 10.21 -25.09
C VAL A 1 -11.09 9.69 -26.46
N PRO A 2 -10.75 10.55 -27.42
CA PRO A 2 -10.25 10.13 -28.73
C PRO A 2 -8.91 9.40 -28.58
N THR A 3 -8.66 8.44 -29.47
CA THR A 3 -7.35 7.81 -29.64
C THR A 3 -6.77 8.27 -30.98
N LEU A 4 -5.48 8.53 -31.04
CA LEU A 4 -4.74 8.83 -32.26
C LEU A 4 -3.46 7.97 -32.23
N ASN A 5 -3.30 7.15 -33.27
CA ASN A 5 -2.12 6.32 -33.42
C ASN A 5 -1.51 6.59 -34.79
N ALA A 6 -0.20 6.64 -34.88
CA ALA A 6 0.55 6.68 -36.14
C ALA A 6 1.46 5.45 -36.21
N ASN A 7 1.57 4.90 -37.39
CA ASN A 7 2.42 3.73 -37.67
C ASN A 7 3.18 3.93 -38.96
N SER A 8 4.39 3.38 -39.02
CA SER A 8 5.18 3.26 -40.24
C SER A 8 5.77 1.86 -40.31
N ASN A 9 5.52 1.18 -41.40
CA ASN A 9 6.06 -0.15 -41.69
C ASN A 9 6.97 -0.07 -42.90
N ILE A 10 8.23 -0.48 -42.74
CA ILE A 10 9.19 -0.59 -43.81
C ILE A 10 9.56 -2.10 -43.90
N GLY A 11 9.46 -2.64 -45.08
CA GLY A 11 9.77 -4.06 -45.29
C GLY A 11 10.29 -4.33 -46.68
N ILE A 12 11.05 -5.42 -46.81
CA ILE A 12 11.50 -5.98 -48.08
C ILE A 12 10.92 -7.39 -48.19
N ASN A 13 10.12 -7.61 -49.21
CA ASN A 13 9.57 -8.91 -49.55
C ASN A 13 10.27 -9.48 -50.76
N SER A 14 10.92 -10.64 -50.65
CA SER A 14 11.63 -11.29 -51.73
C SER A 14 11.00 -12.64 -52.08
N GLY A 15 10.94 -12.96 -53.37
CA GLY A 15 10.30 -14.14 -53.89
C GLY A 15 9.09 -13.82 -54.75
N ARG A 16 8.14 -14.76 -54.83
CA ARG A 16 6.87 -14.53 -55.54
C ARG A 16 5.95 -13.69 -54.69
N VAL A 17 5.85 -12.40 -54.97
CA VAL A 17 5.11 -11.41 -54.20
C VAL A 17 4.03 -10.75 -55.05
N ILE A 18 3.03 -10.19 -54.39
CA ILE A 18 2.02 -9.36 -55.06
C ILE A 18 2.51 -7.91 -55.03
N ASP A 19 2.64 -7.32 -56.17
CA ASP A 19 2.95 -5.91 -56.30
C ASP A 19 1.75 -5.08 -55.79
N PRO A 20 1.90 -4.20 -54.78
CA PRO A 20 0.80 -3.44 -54.19
C PRO A 20 0.17 -2.38 -55.12
N PHE A 21 0.79 -2.04 -56.25
CA PHE A 21 0.27 -1.11 -57.24
C PHE A 21 -0.39 -1.79 -58.42
N THR A 22 0.22 -2.84 -58.97
CA THR A 22 -0.28 -3.53 -60.15
C THR A 22 -1.19 -4.69 -59.81
N ASN A 23 -1.14 -5.17 -58.54
CA ASN A 23 -1.85 -6.35 -58.03
C ASN A 23 -1.58 -7.62 -58.84
N THR A 24 -0.38 -7.71 -59.42
CA THR A 24 0.12 -8.89 -60.15
C THR A 24 1.17 -9.65 -59.36
N PHE A 25 1.30 -10.97 -59.66
CA PHE A 25 2.38 -11.78 -59.07
C PHE A 25 3.69 -11.54 -59.80
N GLU A 26 4.73 -11.17 -59.06
CA GLU A 26 6.09 -11.00 -59.57
C GLU A 26 7.10 -11.73 -58.69
N GLU A 27 8.13 -12.33 -59.32
CA GLU A 27 9.26 -12.94 -58.62
C GLU A 27 10.40 -11.93 -58.53
N ARG A 28 10.33 -11.08 -57.53
CA ARG A 28 11.37 -10.07 -57.26
C ARG A 28 11.38 -9.63 -55.81
N SER A 29 12.39 -8.87 -55.45
CA SER A 29 12.45 -8.18 -54.17
C SER A 29 11.72 -6.83 -54.26
N ILE A 30 10.68 -6.64 -53.44
CA ILE A 30 9.91 -5.40 -53.37
C ILE A 30 10.19 -4.76 -52.01
N GLU A 31 10.76 -3.56 -52.06
CA GLU A 31 10.82 -2.69 -50.90
C GLU A 31 9.50 -1.91 -50.83
N SER A 32 8.86 -1.95 -49.65
CA SER A 32 7.61 -1.21 -49.37
C SER A 32 7.74 -0.42 -48.09
N ASN A 33 7.14 0.77 -48.07
CA ASN A 33 6.99 1.59 -46.87
C ASN A 33 5.53 2.10 -46.80
N GLN A 34 4.85 1.71 -45.74
CA GLN A 34 3.50 2.16 -45.49
C GLN A 34 3.49 3.08 -44.24
N ILE A 35 2.97 4.27 -44.40
CA ILE A 35 2.78 5.24 -43.30
C ILE A 35 1.28 5.44 -43.13
N GLY A 36 0.83 5.39 -41.88
CA GLY A 36 -0.58 5.60 -41.55
C GLY A 36 -0.79 6.32 -40.25
N ALA A 37 -1.94 6.99 -40.12
CA ALA A 37 -2.45 7.51 -38.87
C ALA A 37 -3.92 7.16 -38.76
N GLN A 38 -4.33 6.72 -37.57
CA GLN A 38 -5.71 6.34 -37.28
C GLN A 38 -6.21 7.04 -36.00
N ALA A 39 -7.32 7.73 -36.13
CA ALA A 39 -8.06 8.30 -34.99
C ALA A 39 -9.37 7.55 -34.77
N GLY A 40 -9.76 7.39 -33.51
CA GLY A 40 -11.02 6.76 -33.13
C GLY A 40 -11.66 7.42 -31.92
N VAL A 41 -13.00 7.64 -31.99
CA VAL A 41 -13.78 8.23 -30.91
C VAL A 41 -15.03 7.39 -30.68
N PRO A 42 -15.16 6.73 -29.51
CA PRO A 42 -16.41 6.07 -29.16
C PRO A 42 -17.48 7.13 -28.87
N LEU A 43 -18.51 7.20 -29.70
CA LEU A 43 -19.65 8.12 -29.54
C LEU A 43 -20.69 7.55 -28.57
N PHE A 44 -20.93 6.24 -28.65
CA PHE A 44 -21.83 5.53 -27.77
C PHE A 44 -21.30 4.12 -27.47
N SER A 45 -21.36 3.69 -26.22
CA SER A 45 -20.87 2.38 -25.76
C SER A 45 -21.77 1.79 -24.65
N GLY A 46 -23.09 2.02 -24.71
CA GLY A 46 -24.01 1.51 -23.71
C GLY A 46 -23.75 1.99 -22.29
N LEU A 47 -23.27 3.21 -22.10
CA LEU A 47 -22.83 3.82 -20.83
C LEU A 47 -21.64 3.10 -20.16
N GLN A 48 -20.99 2.14 -20.85
CA GLN A 48 -19.87 1.38 -20.31
C GLN A 48 -18.74 2.31 -19.87
N ILE A 49 -18.31 3.25 -20.73
CA ILE A 49 -17.24 4.22 -20.43
C ILE A 49 -17.64 5.10 -19.24
N HIS A 50 -18.88 5.61 -19.23
CA HIS A 50 -19.37 6.46 -18.15
C HIS A 50 -19.35 5.74 -16.79
N ASN A 51 -19.85 4.50 -16.74
CA ASN A 51 -19.82 3.69 -15.53
C ASN A 51 -18.39 3.28 -15.11
N SER A 52 -17.50 3.03 -16.09
CA SER A 52 -16.08 2.75 -15.80
C SER A 52 -15.38 3.98 -15.18
N ILE A 53 -15.68 5.19 -15.66
CA ILE A 53 -15.17 6.43 -15.06
C ILE A 53 -15.67 6.57 -13.62
N LYS A 54 -16.96 6.29 -13.35
CA LYS A 54 -17.49 6.30 -11.98
C LYS A 54 -16.83 5.26 -11.10
N ALA A 55 -16.66 4.03 -11.60
CA ALA A 55 -15.97 2.97 -10.87
C ALA A 55 -14.54 3.38 -10.50
N ASN A 56 -13.78 3.93 -11.45
CA ASN A 56 -12.41 4.39 -11.19
C ASN A 56 -12.36 5.58 -10.23
N LYS A 57 -13.37 6.47 -10.27
CA LYS A 57 -13.48 7.56 -9.28
C LYS A 57 -13.69 7.01 -7.87
N MET A 58 -14.56 6.01 -7.70
CA MET A 58 -14.76 5.36 -6.39
C MET A 58 -13.49 4.64 -5.93
N ALA A 59 -12.76 3.97 -6.85
CA ALA A 59 -11.47 3.35 -6.56
C ALA A 59 -10.43 4.37 -6.08
N PHE A 60 -10.34 5.52 -6.74
CA PHE A 60 -9.44 6.61 -6.33
C PHE A 60 -9.79 7.13 -4.92
N MET A 61 -11.08 7.39 -4.66
CA MET A 61 -11.52 7.82 -3.34
C MET A 61 -11.27 6.75 -2.25
N ALA A 62 -11.42 5.47 -2.58
CA ALA A 62 -11.08 4.37 -1.67
C ALA A 62 -9.57 4.37 -1.34
N SER A 63 -8.70 4.57 -2.34
CA SER A 63 -7.25 4.67 -2.12
C SER A 63 -6.85 5.87 -1.25
N GLN A 64 -7.58 6.98 -1.33
CA GLN A 64 -7.37 8.11 -0.42
C GLN A 64 -7.71 7.72 1.04
N GLN A 65 -8.77 6.95 1.25
CA GLN A 65 -9.11 6.45 2.58
C GLN A 65 -8.08 5.42 3.08
N ASP A 66 -7.51 4.58 2.20
CA ASP A 66 -6.43 3.65 2.56
C ASP A 66 -5.16 4.39 3.01
N LEU A 67 -4.87 5.55 2.42
CA LEU A 67 -3.79 6.41 2.88
C LEU A 67 -4.03 6.88 4.33
N GLU A 68 -5.26 7.30 4.64
CA GLU A 68 -5.63 7.71 6.01
C GLU A 68 -5.59 6.52 7.00
N VAL A 69 -5.99 5.31 6.58
CA VAL A 69 -5.81 4.09 7.39
C VAL A 69 -4.34 3.86 7.71
N THR A 70 -3.47 3.99 6.72
CA THR A 70 -2.01 3.81 6.89
C THR A 70 -1.43 4.87 7.84
N ARG A 71 -1.80 6.13 7.66
CA ARG A 71 -1.39 7.22 8.57
C ARG A 71 -1.81 6.95 10.02
N ASN A 72 -3.05 6.54 10.21
CA ASN A 72 -3.59 6.22 11.53
C ASN A 72 -2.85 5.05 12.18
N ASN A 73 -2.54 3.99 11.42
CA ASN A 73 -1.78 2.84 11.92
C ASN A 73 -0.36 3.23 12.33
N ILE A 74 0.30 4.09 11.54
CA ILE A 74 1.63 4.62 11.87
C ILE A 74 1.55 5.48 13.15
N ALA A 75 0.57 6.37 13.25
CA ALA A 75 0.38 7.22 14.43
C ALA A 75 0.14 6.40 15.71
N LEU A 76 -0.68 5.36 15.64
CA LEU A 76 -0.90 4.43 16.75
C LEU A 76 0.40 3.68 17.12
N SER A 77 1.16 3.23 16.11
CA SER A 77 2.44 2.55 16.34
C SER A 77 3.46 3.47 17.00
N ILE A 78 3.58 4.71 16.54
CA ILE A 78 4.45 5.74 17.15
C ILE A 78 4.04 5.97 18.60
N SER A 79 2.73 6.16 18.86
CA SER A 79 2.21 6.39 20.23
C SER A 79 2.52 5.22 21.15
N ASN A 80 2.38 3.98 20.67
CA ASN A 80 2.71 2.79 21.45
C ASN A 80 4.21 2.72 21.79
N LEU A 81 5.09 2.88 20.79
CA LEU A 81 6.54 2.85 21.01
C LEU A 81 7.02 4.01 21.87
N TYR A 82 6.41 5.19 21.74
CA TYR A 82 6.72 6.33 22.59
C TYR A 82 6.38 6.05 24.05
N LEU A 83 5.19 5.52 24.34
CA LEU A 83 4.79 5.15 25.70
C LEU A 83 5.64 4.02 26.27
N GLN A 84 6.06 3.04 25.44
CA GLN A 84 7.02 1.99 25.86
C GLN A 84 8.39 2.58 26.20
N ALA A 85 8.88 3.54 25.41
CA ALA A 85 10.16 4.21 25.68
C ALA A 85 10.10 5.03 26.99
N LEU A 86 8.99 5.77 27.22
CA LEU A 86 8.75 6.48 28.49
C LEU A 86 8.72 5.53 29.69
N LEU A 87 7.99 4.42 29.59
CA LEU A 87 7.93 3.40 30.63
C LEU A 87 9.32 2.83 30.92
N ALA A 88 10.09 2.49 29.88
CA ALA A 88 11.43 1.93 30.02
C ALA A 88 12.38 2.93 30.69
N GLN A 89 12.30 4.22 30.38
CA GLN A 89 13.08 5.25 31.05
C GLN A 89 12.71 5.39 32.54
N GLN A 90 11.42 5.33 32.87
CA GLN A 90 11.01 5.43 34.28
C GLN A 90 11.37 4.17 35.07
N LEU A 91 11.31 2.99 34.48
CA LEU A 91 11.78 1.75 35.13
C LEU A 91 13.29 1.78 35.37
N LEU A 92 14.07 2.41 34.48
CA LEU A 92 15.50 2.64 34.71
C LEU A 92 15.71 3.57 35.92
N GLU A 93 14.98 4.68 36.01
CA GLU A 93 15.07 5.58 37.19
C GLU A 93 14.72 4.88 38.49
N VAL A 94 13.69 4.03 38.48
CA VAL A 94 13.31 3.21 39.66
C VAL A 94 14.46 2.26 39.99
N ALA A 95 15.06 1.58 39.03
CA ALA A 95 16.17 0.65 39.29
C ALA A 95 17.42 1.38 39.85
N GLU A 96 17.78 2.55 39.28
CA GLU A 96 18.90 3.37 39.75
C GLU A 96 18.66 3.87 41.20
N SER A 97 17.45 4.33 41.50
CA SER A 97 17.07 4.74 42.87
C SER A 97 17.13 3.58 43.86
N GLN A 98 16.69 2.38 43.46
CA GLN A 98 16.78 1.20 44.33
C GLN A 98 18.23 0.78 44.63
N LEU A 99 19.10 0.87 43.63
CA LEU A 99 20.54 0.60 43.83
C LEU A 99 21.17 1.62 44.79
N ASP A 100 20.87 2.92 44.65
CA ASP A 100 21.36 4.00 45.52
C ASP A 100 20.96 3.74 46.99
N ILE A 101 19.67 3.38 47.21
CA ILE A 101 19.17 3.01 48.54
C ILE A 101 19.97 1.82 49.12
N THR A 102 20.22 0.78 48.31
CA THR A 102 20.97 -0.41 48.79
C THR A 102 22.43 -0.09 49.05
N GLN A 103 23.09 0.73 48.22
CA GLN A 103 24.46 1.19 48.43
C GLN A 103 24.59 1.95 49.77
N THR A 104 23.63 2.86 50.03
CA THR A 104 23.56 3.59 51.29
C THR A 104 23.41 2.62 52.47
N GLN A 105 22.54 1.61 52.35
CA GLN A 105 22.28 0.63 53.40
C GLN A 105 23.49 -0.30 53.63
N VAL A 106 24.18 -0.73 52.55
CA VAL A 106 25.45 -1.49 52.66
C VAL A 106 26.49 -0.69 53.45
N SER A 107 26.72 0.60 53.09
CA SER A 107 27.67 1.48 53.77
C SER A 107 27.34 1.64 55.26
N ARG A 108 26.08 1.79 55.61
CA ARG A 108 25.62 1.87 57.00
C ARG A 108 25.83 0.57 57.76
N THR A 109 25.42 -0.55 57.17
CA THR A 109 25.55 -1.87 57.78
C THR A 109 27.03 -2.26 57.98
N GLU A 110 27.93 -1.91 57.06
CA GLU A 110 29.36 -2.16 57.18
C GLU A 110 29.95 -1.42 58.39
N LYS A 111 29.55 -0.18 58.66
CA LYS A 111 29.95 0.55 59.86
C LYS A 111 29.44 -0.14 61.14
N LEU A 112 28.20 -0.67 61.15
CA LEU A 112 27.60 -1.34 62.29
C LEU A 112 28.26 -2.74 62.56
N VAL A 113 28.60 -3.45 61.52
CA VAL A 113 29.36 -4.75 61.63
C VAL A 113 30.76 -4.49 62.17
N ASN A 114 31.45 -3.46 61.68
CA ASN A 114 32.79 -3.09 62.18
C ASN A 114 32.74 -2.62 63.64
N ALA A 115 31.64 -2.08 64.10
CA ALA A 115 31.37 -1.70 65.50
C ALA A 115 30.90 -2.90 66.35
N GLY A 116 30.73 -4.10 65.77
CA GLY A 116 30.23 -5.28 66.47
C GLY A 116 28.73 -5.30 66.78
N ALA A 117 27.96 -4.33 66.21
CA ALA A 117 26.52 -4.16 66.46
C ALA A 117 25.64 -5.07 65.54
N LEU A 118 26.16 -5.54 64.41
CA LEU A 118 25.45 -6.42 63.48
C LEU A 118 26.35 -7.57 63.04
N SER A 119 25.74 -8.69 62.60
CA SER A 119 26.46 -9.85 62.08
C SER A 119 27.00 -9.63 60.67
N LEU A 120 28.11 -10.26 60.33
CA LEU A 120 28.71 -10.25 58.99
C LEU A 120 27.74 -10.79 57.91
N ASP A 121 26.89 -11.77 58.29
CA ASP A 121 25.87 -12.33 57.41
C ASP A 121 24.92 -11.27 56.83
N ASN A 122 24.46 -10.33 57.68
CA ASN A 122 23.62 -9.21 57.22
C ASN A 122 24.32 -8.36 56.14
N LEU A 123 25.61 -8.09 56.29
CA LEU A 123 26.39 -7.33 55.30
C LEU A 123 26.56 -8.10 53.99
N LEU A 124 26.86 -9.42 54.08
CA LEU A 124 27.05 -10.26 52.89
C LEU A 124 25.77 -10.39 52.09
N ASN A 125 24.59 -10.53 52.71
CA ASN A 125 23.29 -10.56 52.07
C ASN A 125 22.96 -9.26 51.37
N LEU A 126 23.25 -8.11 52.01
CA LEU A 126 23.08 -6.79 51.40
C LEU A 126 24.02 -6.55 50.20
N LYS A 127 25.30 -7.01 50.29
CA LYS A 127 26.25 -6.93 49.17
C LYS A 127 25.81 -7.81 48.00
N ALA A 128 25.29 -9.01 48.26
CA ALA A 128 24.72 -9.87 47.21
C ALA A 128 23.50 -9.21 46.53
N GLN A 129 22.60 -8.58 47.31
CA GLN A 129 21.46 -7.84 46.76
C GLN A 129 21.93 -6.65 45.94
N MET A 130 22.94 -5.88 46.38
CA MET A 130 23.53 -4.79 45.61
C MET A 130 23.99 -5.27 44.22
N GLY A 131 24.70 -6.39 44.14
CA GLY A 131 25.12 -6.99 42.86
C GLY A 131 23.95 -7.35 41.94
N ASN A 132 22.85 -7.90 42.52
CA ASN A 132 21.63 -8.16 41.73
C ASN A 132 20.98 -6.85 41.21
N GLU A 133 20.97 -5.79 42.02
CA GLU A 133 20.43 -4.50 41.60
C GLU A 133 21.29 -3.79 40.56
N GLU A 134 22.62 -3.94 40.61
CA GLU A 134 23.52 -3.50 39.54
C GLU A 134 23.19 -4.16 38.20
N LEU A 135 22.95 -5.47 38.20
CA LEU A 135 22.51 -6.22 37.02
C LEU A 135 21.13 -5.69 36.52
N ASN A 136 20.20 -5.41 37.44
CA ASN A 136 18.90 -4.88 37.09
C ASN A 136 19.01 -3.49 36.42
N VAL A 137 19.90 -2.61 36.92
CA VAL A 137 20.17 -1.32 36.30
C VAL A 137 20.73 -1.45 34.87
N ILE A 138 21.70 -2.40 34.70
CA ILE A 138 22.25 -2.67 33.35
C ILE A 138 21.14 -3.13 32.39
N ASN A 139 20.28 -4.05 32.83
CA ASN A 139 19.20 -4.58 32.03
C ASN A 139 18.17 -3.50 31.73
N ALA A 140 17.78 -2.68 32.71
CA ALA A 140 16.82 -1.58 32.53
C ALA A 140 17.38 -0.51 31.58
N ARG A 141 18.68 -0.21 31.66
CA ARG A 141 19.37 0.73 30.77
C ARG A 141 19.38 0.23 29.34
N ASN A 142 19.74 -1.03 29.12
CA ASN A 142 19.69 -1.65 27.80
C ASN A 142 18.25 -1.64 27.21
N ASN A 143 17.25 -1.91 28.04
CA ASN A 143 15.85 -1.89 27.62
C ASN A 143 15.38 -0.47 27.24
N SER A 144 15.80 0.55 28.00
CA SER A 144 15.52 1.95 27.70
C SER A 144 16.16 2.38 26.36
N ILE A 145 17.44 2.06 26.14
CA ILE A 145 18.14 2.34 24.89
C ILE A 145 17.45 1.66 23.70
N ASN A 146 17.15 0.37 23.82
CA ASN A 146 16.49 -0.38 22.74
C ASN A 146 15.11 0.17 22.41
N SER A 147 14.34 0.61 23.41
CA SER A 147 13.02 1.21 23.20
C SER A 147 13.11 2.55 22.47
N LEU A 148 14.11 3.38 22.77
CA LEU A 148 14.38 4.63 22.05
C LEU A 148 14.82 4.37 20.61
N ILE A 149 15.71 3.40 20.40
CA ILE A 149 16.17 3.01 19.04
C ILE A 149 14.97 2.51 18.20
N ASN A 150 14.10 1.67 18.76
CA ASN A 150 12.92 1.19 18.04
C ASN A 150 11.98 2.33 17.61
N LEU A 151 11.78 3.31 18.47
CA LEU A 151 11.01 4.51 18.13
C LEU A 151 11.70 5.35 17.06
N ALA A 152 13.01 5.59 17.19
CA ALA A 152 13.80 6.35 16.23
C ALA A 152 13.81 5.68 14.84
N LEU A 153 13.91 4.35 14.78
CA LEU A 153 13.84 3.58 13.52
C LEU A 153 12.47 3.69 12.86
N LEU A 154 11.37 3.63 13.63
CA LEU A 154 10.02 3.85 13.07
C LEU A 154 9.86 5.28 12.52
N LEU A 155 10.50 6.27 13.16
CA LEU A 155 10.55 7.66 12.70
C LEU A 155 11.56 7.89 11.56
N GLN A 156 12.30 6.85 11.15
CA GLN A 156 13.33 6.90 10.10
C GLN A 156 14.41 7.96 10.35
N LEU A 157 14.81 8.13 11.61
CA LEU A 157 15.86 9.12 11.95
C LEU A 157 17.25 8.60 11.55
N PRO A 158 18.12 9.45 11.01
CA PRO A 158 19.43 9.02 10.50
C PRO A 158 20.41 8.59 11.60
N GLU A 159 20.24 9.09 12.84
CA GLU A 159 21.10 8.81 14.00
C GLU A 159 20.26 8.33 15.20
N PRO A 160 19.76 7.10 15.18
CA PRO A 160 18.84 6.60 16.21
C PRO A 160 19.47 6.55 17.62
N GLU A 161 20.78 6.43 17.71
CA GLU A 161 21.53 6.34 18.99
C GLU A 161 21.57 7.69 19.75
N LYS A 162 21.42 8.82 19.03
CA LYS A 162 21.40 10.16 19.64
C LYS A 162 19.99 10.64 19.96
N PHE A 163 18.98 9.84 19.63
CA PHE A 163 17.60 10.21 19.83
C PHE A 163 17.22 10.16 21.32
N SER A 164 16.53 11.18 21.76
CA SER A 164 15.96 11.27 23.10
C SER A 164 14.54 11.81 23.05
N ILE A 165 13.74 11.46 24.04
CA ILE A 165 12.36 11.93 24.18
C ILE A 165 12.24 12.86 25.38
N VAL A 166 11.29 13.78 25.31
CA VAL A 166 10.97 14.66 26.43
C VAL A 166 10.18 13.85 27.45
N LYS A 167 10.58 13.94 28.73
CA LYS A 167 9.83 13.29 29.83
C LYS A 167 8.49 14.00 30.03
N VAL A 168 7.41 13.25 29.98
CA VAL A 168 6.09 13.76 30.35
C VAL A 168 6.01 13.77 31.88
N THR A 169 5.87 14.95 32.45
CA THR A 169 5.91 15.17 33.90
C THR A 169 4.60 14.79 34.60
N ARG A 170 3.51 14.67 33.86
CA ARG A 170 2.17 14.36 34.38
C ARG A 170 1.54 13.24 33.57
N LEU A 171 1.54 12.03 34.11
CA LEU A 171 0.69 10.95 33.65
C LEU A 171 -0.65 11.08 34.37
N ASP A 172 -1.53 11.91 33.85
CA ASP A 172 -2.91 11.92 34.32
C ASP A 172 -3.72 10.99 33.41
N PRO A 173 -4.13 9.81 33.88
CA PRO A 173 -4.93 8.88 33.08
C PRO A 173 -6.36 9.40 32.81
N GLY A 174 -6.67 10.63 33.26
CA GLY A 174 -7.99 11.24 33.13
C GLY A 174 -9.03 10.65 34.07
N LEU A 175 -10.25 11.20 33.99
CA LEU A 175 -11.41 10.64 34.67
C LEU A 175 -11.82 9.32 34.01
N GLN A 176 -12.40 8.42 34.80
CA GLN A 176 -12.98 7.19 34.27
C GLN A 176 -13.95 7.51 33.13
N LEU A 177 -13.62 7.10 31.91
CA LEU A 177 -14.51 7.19 30.77
C LEU A 177 -15.64 6.15 30.95
N ASP A 178 -16.86 6.61 31.08
CA ASP A 178 -18.04 5.73 30.98
C ASP A 178 -18.26 5.38 29.50
N ALA A 179 -17.36 4.52 28.99
CA ALA A 179 -17.37 4.12 27.59
C ALA A 179 -18.38 2.97 27.38
N ASP A 180 -19.50 3.30 26.73
CA ASP A 180 -20.42 2.30 26.18
C ASP A 180 -19.93 1.79 24.82
N ILE A 181 -19.95 0.47 24.64
CA ILE A 181 -19.47 -0.18 23.39
C ILE A 181 -20.25 0.35 22.19
N GLN A 182 -21.58 0.47 22.31
CA GLN A 182 -22.43 0.88 21.21
C GLN A 182 -22.21 2.35 20.82
N GLY A 183 -22.01 3.23 21.81
CA GLY A 183 -21.71 4.65 21.59
C GLY A 183 -20.38 4.86 20.90
N VAL A 184 -19.33 4.17 21.36
CA VAL A 184 -18.00 4.22 20.75
C VAL A 184 -18.02 3.64 19.33
N TYR A 185 -18.71 2.50 19.12
CA TYR A 185 -18.84 1.89 17.80
C TYR A 185 -19.56 2.82 16.81
N SER A 186 -20.66 3.44 17.22
CA SER A 186 -21.43 4.36 16.36
C SER A 186 -20.59 5.59 15.93
N SER A 187 -19.68 6.03 16.79
CA SER A 187 -18.72 7.08 16.44
C SER A 187 -17.64 6.55 15.49
N ALA A 188 -17.05 5.39 15.81
CA ALA A 188 -16.02 4.77 15.01
C ALA A 188 -16.52 4.44 13.59
N GLU A 189 -17.72 3.89 13.43
CA GLU A 189 -18.31 3.56 12.13
C GLU A 189 -18.37 4.77 11.18
N ARG A 190 -18.62 5.96 11.74
CA ARG A 190 -18.68 7.20 10.95
C ARG A 190 -17.31 7.80 10.64
N ASN A 191 -16.35 7.63 11.55
CA ASN A 191 -15.08 8.35 11.50
C ASN A 191 -13.93 7.49 10.96
N GLN A 192 -14.06 6.14 10.99
CA GLN A 192 -12.95 5.27 10.63
C GLN A 192 -12.79 5.14 9.11
N PRO A 193 -11.63 5.54 8.54
CA PRO A 193 -11.37 5.51 7.10
C PRO A 193 -11.49 4.11 6.49
N GLN A 194 -11.20 3.04 7.24
CA GLN A 194 -11.30 1.66 6.76
C GLN A 194 -12.73 1.25 6.38
N VAL A 195 -13.74 1.73 7.11
CA VAL A 195 -15.16 1.47 6.79
C VAL A 195 -15.52 2.23 5.52
N ARG A 196 -15.11 3.50 5.43
CA ARG A 196 -15.36 4.31 4.24
C ARG A 196 -14.65 3.78 2.99
N ALA A 197 -13.42 3.27 3.12
CA ALA A 197 -12.69 2.63 2.02
C ALA A 197 -13.45 1.39 1.50
N SER A 198 -13.92 0.53 2.40
CA SER A 198 -14.66 -0.69 2.00
C SER A 198 -16.03 -0.36 1.40
N GLU A 199 -16.74 0.66 1.88
CA GLU A 199 -17.97 1.16 1.28
C GLU A 199 -17.74 1.67 -0.14
N LEU A 200 -16.70 2.48 -0.37
CA LEU A 200 -16.34 2.99 -1.70
C LEU A 200 -15.96 1.86 -2.67
N ARG A 201 -15.32 0.80 -2.20
CA ARG A 201 -15.04 -0.40 -3.01
C ARG A 201 -16.33 -1.17 -3.37
N MET A 202 -17.30 -1.24 -2.47
CA MET A 202 -18.62 -1.80 -2.78
C MET A 202 -19.32 -0.95 -3.85
N GLU A 203 -19.28 0.37 -3.78
CA GLU A 203 -19.83 1.26 -4.81
C GLU A 203 -19.08 1.12 -6.14
N GLN A 204 -17.75 1.03 -6.12
CA GLN A 204 -16.94 0.72 -7.30
C GLN A 204 -17.42 -0.56 -7.99
N ALA A 205 -17.65 -1.62 -7.24
CA ALA A 205 -18.12 -2.89 -7.79
C ALA A 205 -19.52 -2.78 -8.40
N LYS A 206 -20.43 -1.97 -7.82
CA LYS A 206 -21.75 -1.65 -8.40
C LYS A 206 -21.62 -0.97 -9.76
N TYR A 207 -20.75 0.04 -9.88
CA TYR A 207 -20.50 0.72 -11.16
C TYR A 207 -19.81 -0.20 -12.16
N SER A 208 -18.90 -1.09 -11.72
CA SER A 208 -18.28 -2.09 -12.59
C SER A 208 -19.29 -3.08 -13.14
N LEU A 209 -20.28 -3.50 -12.35
CA LEU A 209 -21.40 -4.31 -12.82
C LEU A 209 -22.26 -3.54 -13.83
N ALA A 210 -22.53 -2.25 -13.60
CA ALA A 210 -23.26 -1.40 -14.54
C ALA A 210 -22.50 -1.24 -15.87
N ALA A 211 -21.19 -1.09 -15.81
CA ALA A 211 -20.32 -1.06 -17.00
C ALA A 211 -20.36 -2.40 -17.75
N ALA A 212 -20.28 -3.54 -17.06
CA ALA A 212 -20.37 -4.86 -17.67
C ALA A 212 -21.74 -5.09 -18.36
N LYS A 213 -22.83 -4.62 -17.76
CA LYS A 213 -24.17 -4.66 -18.38
C LYS A 213 -24.24 -3.82 -19.64
N GLY A 214 -23.53 -2.68 -19.70
CA GLY A 214 -23.45 -1.82 -20.88
C GLY A 214 -22.87 -2.51 -22.12
N ALA A 215 -22.06 -3.56 -21.94
CA ALA A 215 -21.50 -4.36 -23.04
C ALA A 215 -22.55 -5.12 -23.88
N ARG A 216 -23.81 -5.21 -23.43
CA ARG A 216 -24.94 -5.73 -24.22
C ARG A 216 -25.49 -4.74 -25.24
N SER A 217 -25.21 -3.47 -25.05
CA SER A 217 -25.74 -2.39 -25.88
C SER A 217 -24.97 -2.26 -27.20
N PRO A 218 -25.58 -1.72 -28.27
CA PRO A 218 -24.84 -1.33 -29.46
C PRO A 218 -23.70 -0.36 -29.14
N ARG A 219 -22.65 -0.41 -29.97
CA ARG A 219 -21.50 0.49 -29.87
C ARG A 219 -21.37 1.29 -31.16
N ILE A 220 -21.22 2.62 -31.06
CA ILE A 220 -20.99 3.51 -32.18
C ILE A 220 -19.64 4.17 -31.98
N THR A 221 -18.76 4.01 -32.99
CA THR A 221 -17.43 4.61 -32.99
C THR A 221 -17.26 5.42 -34.26
N ALA A 222 -16.88 6.69 -34.16
CA ALA A 222 -16.39 7.48 -35.28
C ALA A 222 -14.91 7.19 -35.48
N PHE A 223 -14.47 7.04 -36.69
CA PHE A 223 -13.06 6.84 -37.03
C PHE A 223 -12.64 7.76 -38.17
N ALA A 224 -11.35 8.08 -38.19
CA ALA A 224 -10.66 8.70 -39.28
C ALA A 224 -9.32 8.00 -39.52
N ASN A 225 -8.98 7.75 -40.76
CA ASN A 225 -7.70 7.16 -41.14
C ASN A 225 -7.03 7.96 -42.24
N LEU A 226 -5.73 8.06 -42.16
CA LEU A 226 -4.82 8.57 -43.17
C LEU A 226 -3.85 7.48 -43.52
N SER A 227 -3.56 7.29 -44.80
CA SER A 227 -2.56 6.32 -45.21
C SER A 227 -1.86 6.73 -46.50
N THR A 228 -0.62 6.33 -46.63
CA THR A 228 0.14 6.45 -47.87
C THR A 228 1.14 5.28 -47.96
N VAL A 229 1.52 4.94 -49.18
CA VAL A 229 2.40 3.80 -49.43
C VAL A 229 3.44 4.13 -50.50
N TYR A 230 4.65 3.64 -50.29
CA TYR A 230 5.73 3.56 -51.26
C TYR A 230 6.00 2.09 -51.60
N ALA A 231 6.28 1.83 -52.89
CA ALA A 231 6.83 0.57 -53.33
C ALA A 231 7.90 0.80 -54.40
N SER A 232 9.00 0.01 -54.35
CA SER A 232 10.10 0.08 -55.32
C SER A 232 9.70 -0.34 -56.73
N THR A 233 8.53 -0.95 -56.88
CA THR A 233 7.95 -1.39 -58.16
C THR A 233 7.16 -0.30 -58.88
N ASN A 234 6.82 0.80 -58.20
CA ASN A 234 6.10 1.89 -58.84
C ASN A 234 7.04 2.72 -59.72
N GLN A 235 6.95 2.47 -61.03
CA GLN A 235 7.81 3.07 -62.06
C GLN A 235 7.00 4.00 -62.92
N ARG A 236 7.63 5.04 -63.43
CA ARG A 236 7.11 5.90 -64.51
C ARG A 236 7.95 5.82 -65.76
N ILE A 237 7.34 5.99 -66.90
CA ILE A 237 8.03 6.09 -68.16
C ILE A 237 8.78 7.42 -68.21
N ILE A 238 10.07 7.40 -68.55
CA ILE A 238 10.92 8.61 -68.64
C ILE A 238 10.56 9.42 -69.86
N ASP A 239 10.47 8.76 -71.03
CA ASP A 239 10.16 9.39 -72.30
C ASP A 239 9.08 8.59 -73.07
N PRO A 240 7.80 9.01 -72.99
CA PRO A 240 6.71 8.36 -73.76
C PRO A 240 6.80 8.50 -75.26
N LEU A 241 7.60 9.46 -75.76
CA LEU A 241 7.74 9.72 -77.19
C LEU A 241 8.84 8.86 -77.89
N ASN A 242 9.73 8.23 -77.10
CA ASN A 242 10.80 7.38 -77.57
C ASN A 242 10.63 5.93 -77.12
N PRO A 243 9.73 5.16 -77.75
CA PRO A 243 9.60 3.74 -77.40
C PRO A 243 10.82 2.95 -77.88
N ILE A 244 11.24 2.01 -77.08
CA ILE A 244 12.27 1.03 -77.47
C ILE A 244 11.57 -0.13 -78.17
N PHE A 245 11.85 -0.26 -79.48
CA PHE A 245 11.32 -1.38 -80.23
C PHE A 245 12.20 -2.61 -80.00
N GLY A 246 11.64 -3.66 -79.41
CA GLY A 246 12.26 -4.98 -79.23
C GLY A 246 11.94 -5.88 -80.36
N GLY A 247 12.31 -7.13 -80.23
CA GLY A 247 12.00 -8.18 -81.20
C GLY A 247 10.48 -8.43 -81.36
N GLU A 248 10.13 -9.24 -82.37
CA GLU A 248 8.77 -9.68 -82.58
C GLU A 248 8.30 -10.68 -81.52
N VAL A 249 7.13 -10.43 -80.91
CA VAL A 249 6.50 -11.34 -79.94
C VAL A 249 5.28 -12.01 -80.58
N PRO A 250 5.26 -13.37 -80.60
CA PRO A 250 4.10 -14.08 -81.11
C PRO A 250 2.86 -13.83 -80.30
N ILE A 251 1.76 -13.39 -80.89
CA ILE A 251 0.49 -13.11 -80.31
C ILE A 251 -0.63 -14.10 -80.64
N GLY A 252 -0.36 -15.01 -81.57
CA GLY A 252 -1.29 -16.05 -82.00
C GLY A 252 -0.83 -16.75 -83.31
N TYR A 253 -1.73 -17.57 -83.82
CA TYR A 253 -1.58 -18.25 -85.04
C TYR A 253 -2.74 -18.00 -86.01
N VAL A 254 -2.50 -18.04 -87.30
CA VAL A 254 -3.58 -17.87 -88.25
C VAL A 254 -4.53 -19.08 -88.19
N GLN A 255 -5.83 -18.84 -88.17
CA GLN A 255 -6.84 -19.90 -88.06
C GLN A 255 -6.73 -20.88 -89.25
N GLY A 256 -6.52 -22.15 -88.90
CA GLY A 256 -6.30 -23.20 -89.89
C GLY A 256 -4.85 -23.47 -90.37
N ASN A 257 -3.90 -22.67 -89.91
CA ASN A 257 -2.45 -22.90 -90.22
C ASN A 257 -1.56 -22.55 -89.01
N ALA A 258 -1.28 -23.54 -88.16
CA ALA A 258 -0.45 -23.40 -86.96
C ALA A 258 1.01 -23.03 -87.25
N SER A 259 1.48 -23.13 -88.52
CA SER A 259 2.83 -22.73 -88.88
C SER A 259 2.95 -21.24 -89.20
N GLN A 260 1.83 -20.50 -89.35
CA GLN A 260 1.83 -19.05 -89.56
C GLN A 260 1.59 -18.34 -88.26
N VAL A 261 2.68 -17.88 -87.68
CA VAL A 261 2.65 -17.13 -86.40
C VAL A 261 2.31 -15.66 -86.69
N VAL A 262 1.34 -15.14 -86.00
CA VAL A 262 1.05 -13.71 -85.98
C VAL A 262 1.91 -13.06 -84.92
N VAL A 263 2.76 -12.14 -85.33
CA VAL A 263 3.68 -11.41 -84.43
C VAL A 263 3.28 -9.93 -84.28
N ARG A 264 3.60 -9.32 -83.18
CA ARG A 264 3.62 -7.87 -83.03
C ARG A 264 4.97 -7.39 -82.53
N PRO A 265 5.42 -6.18 -82.87
CA PRO A 265 6.61 -5.62 -82.27
C PRO A 265 6.46 -5.51 -80.78
N SER A 266 7.45 -5.93 -80.04
CA SER A 266 7.55 -5.64 -78.60
C SER A 266 7.93 -4.17 -78.45
N ILE A 267 7.12 -3.44 -77.73
CA ILE A 267 7.39 -2.05 -77.42
C ILE A 267 7.61 -1.97 -75.89
N SER A 268 8.74 -1.48 -75.51
CA SER A 268 9.06 -1.16 -74.11
C SER A 268 9.47 0.30 -73.98
N TYR A 269 9.53 0.79 -72.76
CA TYR A 269 9.93 2.16 -72.47
C TYR A 269 10.96 2.13 -71.34
N ASP A 270 11.89 3.07 -71.37
CA ASP A 270 12.73 3.33 -70.22
C ASP A 270 11.88 3.80 -69.03
N THR A 271 12.08 3.14 -67.90
CA THR A 271 11.32 3.41 -66.68
C THR A 271 12.26 3.74 -65.53
N GLU A 272 11.82 4.65 -64.67
CA GLU A 272 12.50 4.91 -63.40
C GLU A 272 11.53 4.73 -62.23
N VAL A 273 12.04 4.35 -61.05
CA VAL A 273 11.25 4.27 -59.85
C VAL A 273 10.81 5.68 -59.44
N VAL A 274 9.50 5.90 -59.25
CA VAL A 274 8.99 7.16 -58.79
C VAL A 274 9.56 7.50 -57.40
N PRO A 275 10.17 8.71 -57.17
CA PRO A 275 10.79 9.07 -55.91
C PRO A 275 9.84 8.89 -54.73
N ARG A 276 10.34 8.42 -53.60
CA ARG A 276 9.53 8.08 -52.37
C ARG A 276 8.56 9.22 -52.00
N PHE A 277 9.05 10.46 -51.95
CA PHE A 277 8.25 11.57 -51.54
C PHE A 277 7.07 11.82 -52.51
N ASN A 278 7.31 11.65 -53.83
CA ASN A 278 6.25 11.79 -54.83
C ASN A 278 5.22 10.65 -54.70
N GLN A 279 5.65 9.43 -54.42
CA GLN A 279 4.74 8.32 -54.18
C GLN A 279 3.90 8.57 -52.92
N PHE A 280 4.49 9.05 -51.81
CA PHE A 280 3.74 9.37 -50.60
C PHE A 280 2.70 10.46 -50.84
N ASN A 281 3.01 11.45 -51.64
CA ASN A 281 2.08 12.51 -51.99
C ASN A 281 0.94 12.03 -52.91
N ASN A 282 1.30 11.25 -53.93
CA ASN A 282 0.36 10.73 -54.91
C ASN A 282 -0.56 9.64 -54.35
N ASN A 283 -0.08 8.85 -53.40
CA ASN A 283 -0.78 7.72 -52.80
C ASN A 283 -1.45 8.10 -51.48
N PHE A 284 -1.45 9.41 -51.10
CA PHE A 284 -2.10 9.89 -49.91
C PHE A 284 -3.61 9.68 -49.99
N GLY A 285 -4.12 8.88 -49.06
CA GLY A 285 -5.52 8.58 -48.90
C GLY A 285 -6.05 8.96 -47.51
N TYR A 286 -7.27 9.34 -47.40
CA TYR A 286 -7.96 9.56 -46.15
C TYR A 286 -9.37 8.98 -46.21
N GLY A 287 -9.83 8.56 -44.99
CA GLY A 287 -11.19 8.08 -44.85
C GLY A 287 -11.77 8.51 -43.52
N VAL A 288 -13.05 8.78 -43.48
CA VAL A 288 -13.80 9.04 -42.24
C VAL A 288 -15.09 8.23 -42.26
N GLY A 289 -15.53 7.77 -41.10
CA GLY A 289 -16.73 6.96 -41.05
C GLY A 289 -17.26 6.70 -39.63
N LEU A 290 -18.41 6.05 -39.61
CA LEU A 290 -19.03 5.53 -38.37
C LEU A 290 -19.07 4.01 -38.44
N ASN A 291 -18.68 3.38 -37.37
CA ASN A 291 -18.80 1.93 -37.19
C ASN A 291 -19.86 1.65 -36.12
N LEU A 292 -20.93 0.93 -36.50
CA LEU A 292 -21.95 0.42 -35.57
C LEU A 292 -21.72 -1.07 -35.36
N THR A 293 -21.46 -1.45 -34.12
CA THR A 293 -21.31 -2.85 -33.70
C THR A 293 -22.44 -3.22 -32.76
N VAL A 294 -23.25 -4.23 -33.14
CA VAL A 294 -24.33 -4.78 -32.32
C VAL A 294 -23.97 -6.21 -31.92
N PRO A 295 -23.75 -6.49 -30.62
CA PRO A 295 -23.40 -7.85 -30.19
C PRO A 295 -24.65 -8.73 -30.16
N ILE A 296 -24.86 -9.55 -31.19
CA ILE A 296 -26.01 -10.49 -31.28
C ILE A 296 -25.64 -11.82 -30.60
N LEU A 297 -24.54 -12.45 -31.03
CA LEU A 297 -24.00 -13.68 -30.47
C LEU A 297 -22.48 -13.50 -30.24
N ASN A 298 -22.00 -13.68 -29.02
CA ASN A 298 -20.61 -13.44 -28.64
C ASN A 298 -20.04 -14.57 -27.77
N ASN A 299 -20.42 -15.82 -28.06
CA ASN A 299 -19.98 -17.01 -27.33
C ASN A 299 -20.14 -16.88 -25.79
N TRP A 300 -21.25 -16.28 -25.34
CA TRP A 300 -21.57 -16.04 -23.92
C TRP A 300 -20.59 -15.11 -23.18
N GLN A 301 -19.60 -14.51 -23.83
CA GLN A 301 -18.58 -13.67 -23.18
C GLN A 301 -19.20 -12.55 -22.34
N VAL A 302 -20.13 -11.78 -22.90
CA VAL A 302 -20.80 -10.69 -22.18
C VAL A 302 -21.60 -11.21 -20.99
N ASN A 303 -22.33 -12.31 -21.16
CA ASN A 303 -23.10 -12.90 -20.06
C ASN A 303 -22.20 -13.40 -18.92
N THR A 304 -21.07 -14.03 -19.26
CA THR A 304 -20.07 -14.48 -18.30
C THR A 304 -19.43 -13.30 -17.56
N GLN A 305 -19.10 -12.22 -18.29
CA GLN A 305 -18.54 -10.99 -17.69
C GLN A 305 -19.54 -10.35 -16.71
N ILE A 306 -20.83 -10.29 -17.05
CA ILE A 306 -21.88 -9.77 -16.17
C ILE A 306 -22.02 -10.64 -14.91
N ARG A 307 -22.01 -11.98 -15.06
CA ARG A 307 -22.06 -12.90 -13.91
C ARG A 307 -20.85 -12.74 -12.99
N ARG A 308 -19.63 -12.62 -13.57
CA ARG A 308 -18.41 -12.34 -12.81
C ARG A 308 -18.50 -11.01 -12.07
N ALA A 309 -18.92 -9.95 -12.75
CA ALA A 309 -19.08 -8.63 -12.12
C ALA A 309 -20.14 -8.64 -11.02
N LYS A 310 -21.24 -9.41 -11.18
CA LYS A 310 -22.24 -9.61 -10.12
C LYS A 310 -21.64 -10.32 -8.89
N ASN A 311 -20.87 -11.37 -9.09
CA ASN A 311 -20.20 -12.07 -7.99
C ASN A 311 -19.17 -11.15 -7.29
N SER A 312 -18.40 -10.35 -8.06
CA SER A 312 -17.47 -9.38 -7.48
C SER A 312 -18.21 -8.32 -6.66
N MET A 313 -19.38 -7.87 -7.07
CA MET A 313 -20.21 -6.95 -6.30
C MET A 313 -20.70 -7.58 -4.98
N LEU A 314 -21.15 -8.85 -5.01
CA LEU A 314 -21.56 -9.56 -3.79
C LEU A 314 -20.37 -9.75 -2.83
N LEU A 315 -19.19 -10.11 -3.36
CA LEU A 315 -17.97 -10.23 -2.56
C LEU A 315 -17.59 -8.88 -1.92
N ALA A 316 -17.69 -7.77 -2.65
CA ALA A 316 -17.40 -6.44 -2.11
C ALA A 316 -18.42 -6.03 -1.02
N ASP A 317 -19.67 -6.40 -1.15
CA ASP A 317 -20.71 -6.18 -0.13
C ASP A 317 -20.42 -6.99 1.14
N LEU A 318 -20.09 -8.28 1.00
CA LEU A 318 -19.70 -9.13 2.12
C LEU A 318 -18.43 -8.59 2.82
N GLN A 319 -17.46 -8.10 2.04
CA GLN A 319 -16.24 -7.51 2.58
C GLN A 319 -16.55 -6.23 3.39
N TYR A 320 -17.47 -5.41 2.92
CA TYR A 320 -17.94 -4.23 3.66
C TYR A 320 -18.58 -4.64 5.00
N GLN A 321 -19.47 -5.64 5.01
CA GLN A 321 -20.07 -6.16 6.24
C GLN A 321 -19.01 -6.76 7.20
N THR A 322 -18.06 -7.51 6.65
CA THR A 322 -16.94 -8.07 7.44
C THR A 322 -16.11 -6.97 8.08
N THR A 323 -15.81 -5.88 7.35
CA THR A 323 -15.07 -4.73 7.89
C THR A 323 -15.82 -4.07 9.04
N LYS A 324 -17.15 -3.93 8.95
CA LYS A 324 -17.98 -3.39 10.04
C LYS A 324 -17.96 -4.31 11.26
N ASN A 325 -18.12 -5.62 11.06
CA ASN A 325 -18.10 -6.59 12.15
C ASN A 325 -16.72 -6.64 12.83
N GLN A 326 -15.63 -6.53 12.06
CA GLN A 326 -14.28 -6.44 12.61
C GLN A 326 -14.11 -5.17 13.44
N LEU A 327 -14.57 -4.01 12.94
CA LEU A 327 -14.53 -2.76 13.70
C LEU A 327 -15.32 -2.87 15.02
N PHE A 328 -16.51 -3.50 14.99
CA PHE A 328 -17.28 -3.74 16.20
C PHE A 328 -16.50 -4.56 17.23
N THR A 329 -15.86 -5.64 16.77
CA THR A 329 -15.02 -6.50 17.61
C THR A 329 -13.84 -5.73 18.21
N ASP A 330 -13.16 -4.93 17.40
CA ASP A 330 -12.01 -4.15 17.82
C ASP A 330 -12.37 -3.07 18.84
N VAL A 331 -13.51 -2.39 18.62
CA VAL A 331 -14.07 -1.43 19.58
C VAL A 331 -14.49 -2.11 20.89
N ALA A 332 -15.16 -3.26 20.81
CA ALA A 332 -15.57 -3.99 22.00
C ALA A 332 -14.36 -4.42 22.85
N ARG A 333 -13.28 -4.89 22.19
CA ARG A 333 -12.00 -5.19 22.86
C ARG A 333 -11.40 -3.93 23.48
N ALA A 334 -11.32 -2.82 22.73
CA ALA A 334 -10.73 -1.58 23.23
C ALA A 334 -11.43 -1.07 24.50
N VAL A 335 -12.78 -1.09 24.51
CA VAL A 335 -13.58 -0.70 25.70
C VAL A 335 -13.32 -1.65 26.86
N THR A 336 -13.30 -2.96 26.62
CA THR A 336 -13.07 -3.96 27.67
C THR A 336 -11.65 -3.85 28.24
N ASP A 337 -10.65 -3.70 27.38
CA ASP A 337 -9.25 -3.53 27.77
C ASP A 337 -9.04 -2.25 28.58
N TYR A 338 -9.69 -1.16 28.21
CA TYR A 338 -9.66 0.08 28.98
C TYR A 338 -10.24 -0.10 30.38
N LYS A 339 -11.42 -0.72 30.51
CA LYS A 339 -12.05 -0.99 31.82
C LYS A 339 -11.17 -1.90 32.70
N ALA A 340 -10.55 -2.91 32.08
CA ALA A 340 -9.62 -3.79 32.78
C ALA A 340 -8.34 -3.07 33.23
N ALA A 341 -7.76 -2.20 32.37
CA ALA A 341 -6.59 -1.40 32.73
C ALA A 341 -6.91 -0.42 33.86
N TRP A 342 -8.08 0.22 33.85
CA TRP A 342 -8.54 1.06 34.95
C TRP A 342 -8.61 0.30 36.29
N SER A 343 -9.23 -0.88 36.27
CA SER A 343 -9.34 -1.73 37.47
C SER A 343 -7.96 -2.17 37.99
N ARG A 344 -7.01 -2.45 37.07
CA ARG A 344 -5.62 -2.79 37.41
C ARG A 344 -4.90 -1.63 38.10
N VAL A 345 -5.05 -0.40 37.63
CA VAL A 345 -4.46 0.77 38.28
C VAL A 345 -4.99 0.89 39.70
N GLN A 346 -6.31 0.83 39.89
CA GLN A 346 -6.91 0.92 41.24
C GLN A 346 -6.44 -0.21 42.20
N ALA A 347 -6.28 -1.43 41.69
CA ALA A 347 -5.79 -2.54 42.50
C ALA A 347 -4.29 -2.35 42.87
N ASN A 348 -3.46 -1.88 41.93
CA ASN A 348 -2.06 -1.60 42.18
C ASN A 348 -1.87 -0.38 43.12
N ASP A 349 -2.71 0.67 43.04
CA ASP A 349 -2.64 1.79 43.95
C ASP A 349 -2.91 1.34 45.42
N ARG A 350 -3.90 0.49 45.65
CA ARG A 350 -4.15 -0.08 46.99
C ARG A 350 -3.00 -0.98 47.46
N ASN A 351 -2.42 -1.78 46.53
CA ASN A 351 -1.32 -2.66 46.84
C ASN A 351 -0.06 -1.88 47.25
N ILE A 352 0.28 -0.81 46.50
CA ILE A 352 1.50 -0.03 46.75
C ILE A 352 1.43 0.69 48.10
N GLU A 353 0.25 1.20 48.48
CA GLU A 353 0.05 1.82 49.82
C GLU A 353 0.36 0.83 50.93
N ALA A 354 -0.17 -0.41 50.86
CA ALA A 354 0.10 -1.45 51.84
C ALA A 354 1.58 -1.86 51.87
N GLN A 355 2.23 -1.99 50.66
CA GLN A 355 3.64 -2.38 50.59
C GLN A 355 4.57 -1.28 51.10
N ARG A 356 4.26 0.02 50.88
CA ARG A 356 5.02 1.14 51.44
C ARG A 356 4.93 1.19 52.92
N ALA A 357 3.74 0.99 53.52
CA ALA A 357 3.60 0.88 54.95
C ALA A 357 4.39 -0.28 55.55
N SER A 358 4.25 -1.48 54.94
CA SER A 358 5.00 -2.67 55.35
C SER A 358 6.50 -2.47 55.32
N PHE A 359 7.02 -1.87 54.19
CA PHE A 359 8.45 -1.61 54.08
C PHE A 359 8.92 -0.56 55.08
N SER A 360 8.20 0.51 55.37
CA SER A 360 8.61 1.52 56.33
C SER A 360 8.74 0.94 57.75
N PHE A 361 7.81 0.04 58.17
CA PHE A 361 7.94 -0.68 59.43
C PHE A 361 9.13 -1.65 59.44
N SER A 362 9.36 -2.39 58.35
CA SER A 362 10.49 -3.32 58.24
C SER A 362 11.83 -2.57 58.27
N GLN A 363 11.90 -1.42 57.61
CA GLN A 363 13.09 -0.54 57.64
C GLN A 363 13.40 -0.05 59.07
N ALA A 364 12.39 0.49 59.74
CA ALA A 364 12.58 0.96 61.13
C ALA A 364 13.05 -0.13 62.09
N ARG A 365 12.51 -1.35 61.96
CA ARG A 365 12.96 -2.52 62.75
C ARG A 365 14.36 -3.00 62.39
N PHE A 366 14.70 -3.00 61.10
CA PHE A 366 16.03 -3.36 60.62
C PHE A 366 17.10 -2.37 61.13
N ASP A 367 16.78 -1.07 61.10
CA ASP A 367 17.63 0.01 61.56
C ASP A 367 17.90 -0.04 63.07
N GLN A 368 16.98 -0.67 63.83
CA GLN A 368 17.15 -0.94 65.28
C GLN A 368 17.76 -2.32 65.60
N GLY A 369 18.16 -3.09 64.56
CA GLY A 369 18.68 -4.43 64.75
C GLY A 369 17.67 -5.51 65.16
N LEU A 370 16.37 -5.21 65.07
CA LEU A 370 15.25 -6.07 65.45
C LEU A 370 14.73 -6.95 64.30
N LEU A 371 15.29 -6.80 63.10
CA LEU A 371 14.93 -7.57 61.92
C LEU A 371 16.21 -8.01 61.20
N ASN A 372 16.23 -9.23 60.65
CA ASN A 372 17.33 -9.70 59.83
C ASN A 372 17.32 -9.11 58.43
N ALA A 373 18.46 -9.15 57.69
CA ALA A 373 18.60 -8.59 56.36
C ALA A 373 17.69 -9.27 55.34
N ILE A 374 17.45 -10.59 55.47
CA ILE A 374 16.61 -11.35 54.53
C ILE A 374 15.15 -10.85 54.56
N ASP A 375 14.57 -10.69 55.73
CA ASP A 375 13.19 -10.20 55.89
C ASP A 375 13.05 -8.74 55.44
N TYR A 376 14.06 -7.90 55.71
CA TYR A 376 14.12 -6.53 55.21
C TYR A 376 14.15 -6.52 53.67
N LEU A 377 15.04 -7.31 53.04
CA LEU A 377 15.16 -7.40 51.59
C LEU A 377 13.86 -7.94 50.94
N ASN A 378 13.20 -8.92 51.56
CA ASN A 378 11.94 -9.45 51.10
C ASN A 378 10.86 -8.36 51.03
N THR A 379 10.73 -7.51 52.04
CA THR A 379 9.76 -6.42 52.06
C THR A 379 10.14 -5.31 51.06
N LYS A 380 11.44 -5.00 50.90
CA LYS A 380 11.96 -4.09 49.88
C LYS A 380 11.61 -4.58 48.48
N ASN A 381 11.92 -5.85 48.16
CA ASN A 381 11.62 -6.43 46.83
C ASN A 381 10.12 -6.42 46.51
N ARG A 382 9.24 -6.68 47.50
CA ARG A 382 7.78 -6.57 47.30
C ARG A 382 7.33 -5.17 46.97
N LEU A 383 7.89 -4.16 47.63
CA LEU A 383 7.62 -2.77 47.32
C LEU A 383 8.08 -2.40 45.90
N GLN A 384 9.29 -2.78 45.52
CA GLN A 384 9.86 -2.56 44.20
C GLN A 384 8.98 -3.15 43.07
N ILE A 385 8.54 -4.41 43.27
CA ILE A 385 7.63 -5.08 42.33
C ILE A 385 6.30 -4.32 42.26
N ALA A 386 5.74 -3.85 43.38
CA ALA A 386 4.49 -3.09 43.41
C ALA A 386 4.63 -1.73 42.70
N GLU A 387 5.77 -1.04 42.87
CA GLU A 387 6.08 0.22 42.16
C GLU A 387 6.16 0.02 40.65
N ALA A 388 6.90 -1.00 40.20
CA ALA A 388 6.99 -1.33 38.78
C ALA A 388 5.64 -1.72 38.17
N ASN A 389 4.83 -2.52 38.87
CA ASN A 389 3.50 -2.93 38.44
C ASN A 389 2.51 -1.74 38.33
N LEU A 390 2.54 -0.81 39.31
CA LEU A 390 1.71 0.38 39.25
C LEU A 390 2.11 1.27 38.06
N LEU A 391 3.41 1.47 37.86
CA LEU A 391 3.92 2.27 36.78
C LEU A 391 3.48 1.68 35.44
N GLN A 392 3.67 0.38 35.23
CA GLN A 392 3.24 -0.32 34.03
C GLN A 392 1.73 -0.21 33.81
N ALA A 393 0.92 -0.39 34.88
CA ALA A 393 -0.53 -0.28 34.77
C ALA A 393 -0.98 1.13 34.39
N LYS A 394 -0.32 2.19 34.88
CA LYS A 394 -0.61 3.59 34.52
C LYS A 394 -0.34 3.87 33.03
N TYR A 395 0.81 3.42 32.53
CA TYR A 395 1.13 3.57 31.09
C TYR A 395 0.21 2.76 30.19
N GLU A 396 -0.14 1.52 30.61
CA GLU A 396 -1.13 0.72 29.88
C GLU A 396 -2.49 1.42 29.84
N LEU A 397 -2.99 1.96 30.95
CA LEU A 397 -4.25 2.70 31.01
C LEU A 397 -4.22 3.90 30.05
N LEU A 398 -3.12 4.67 30.07
CA LEU A 398 -2.97 5.82 29.16
C LEU A 398 -3.05 5.40 27.70
N PHE A 399 -2.35 4.31 27.32
CA PHE A 399 -2.40 3.78 25.97
C PHE A 399 -3.81 3.34 25.57
N ARG A 400 -4.52 2.61 26.46
CA ARG A 400 -5.90 2.16 26.20
C ARG A 400 -6.88 3.33 26.08
N ALA A 401 -6.69 4.40 26.87
CA ALA A 401 -7.46 5.63 26.73
C ALA A 401 -7.25 6.29 25.36
N LYS A 402 -6.00 6.37 24.89
CA LYS A 402 -5.70 6.94 23.57
C LYS A 402 -6.25 6.10 22.41
N ILE A 403 -6.33 4.78 22.54
CA ILE A 403 -7.04 3.92 21.59
C ILE A 403 -8.54 4.24 21.54
N LEU A 404 -9.17 4.50 22.68
CA LEU A 404 -10.59 4.92 22.71
C LEU A 404 -10.78 6.30 22.08
N ASP A 405 -9.90 7.27 22.37
CA ASP A 405 -9.91 8.59 21.73
C ASP A 405 -9.81 8.47 20.20
N PHE A 406 -8.96 7.58 19.72
CA PHE A 406 -8.83 7.26 18.28
C PHE A 406 -10.16 6.75 17.67
N TYR A 407 -10.85 5.81 18.33
CA TYR A 407 -12.16 5.34 17.86
C TYR A 407 -13.25 6.40 17.94
N LEU A 408 -13.14 7.32 18.89
CA LEU A 408 -14.04 8.48 19.00
C LEU A 408 -13.74 9.59 17.98
N GLY A 409 -12.66 9.44 17.18
CA GLY A 409 -12.24 10.42 16.17
C GLY A 409 -11.50 11.63 16.76
N LYS A 410 -11.00 11.53 18.00
CA LYS A 410 -10.17 12.56 18.60
C LYS A 410 -8.71 12.41 18.15
N PRO A 411 -7.94 13.50 18.08
CA PRO A 411 -6.53 13.42 17.76
C PRO A 411 -5.75 12.68 18.87
N ILE A 412 -4.77 11.87 18.46
CA ILE A 412 -3.85 11.18 19.39
C ILE A 412 -2.79 12.19 19.82
N ILE A 413 -3.06 12.96 20.87
CA ILE A 413 -2.13 13.92 21.48
C ILE A 413 -1.72 13.35 22.83
N LEU A 414 -0.42 13.26 23.08
CA LEU A 414 0.17 12.91 24.39
C LEU A 414 0.66 14.23 25.01
N GLU A 415 -0.19 14.87 25.78
CA GLU A 415 0.14 16.08 26.55
C GLU A 415 0.80 15.74 27.90
#